data_e4fdf6fa04074a8b4f9f387e9e2fe967
#
_entry.id   e4fdf6fa04074a8b4f9f387e9e2fe967
#
_cell.length_a   1.000
_cell.length_b   1.000
_cell.length_c   1.000
_cell.angle_alpha   90.00
_cell.angle_beta   90.00
_cell.angle_gamma   90.00
#
_symmetry.space_group_name_H-M   'P 1'
#
loop_
_entity.id
_entity.type
_entity.pdbx_description
1 polymer ?
#
loop_
_entity_poly.entity_id
_entity_poly.type
_entity_poly.pdbx_seq_one_letter_code
_entity_poly.pdbx_strand_id
1 'polypeptide(L)'
;MSAASSFVLFPMGEKHYALPAHRVTELARVDQQQVIPHTTPFVTGVLVRRGEVIPVWDIAPSLVGPDAPARKFYLIARRRFGSAEESTAIPVTGDCELLNRQMTAPVAKTAPYVEGLLALENEVVEVINLETLAAEVAS
;
A
#
# COMPACT_ATOMS: atom_id res chain seq x y z
N MET A 1 -11.96 -0.57 -24.15
CA MET A 1 -12.75 -1.32 -23.16
C MET A 1 -11.82 -2.00 -22.17
N SER A 2 -11.95 -1.68 -20.91
CA SER A 2 -11.08 -2.27 -19.90
C SER A 2 -11.70 -3.56 -19.37
N ALA A 3 -10.91 -4.60 -19.30
CA ALA A 3 -11.30 -5.85 -18.67
C ALA A 3 -11.11 -5.75 -17.17
N ALA A 4 -11.75 -6.64 -16.43
CA ALA A 4 -11.50 -6.75 -15.00
C ALA A 4 -10.05 -7.11 -14.77
N SER A 5 -9.47 -6.55 -13.73
CA SER A 5 -8.10 -6.81 -13.33
C SER A 5 -8.07 -7.32 -11.89
N SER A 6 -6.94 -7.86 -11.49
CA SER A 6 -6.78 -8.38 -10.12
C SER A 6 -6.18 -7.31 -9.22
N PHE A 7 -6.72 -7.21 -8.03
CA PHE A 7 -6.28 -6.27 -7.01
C PHE A 7 -6.14 -6.97 -5.68
N VAL A 8 -5.24 -6.48 -4.84
CA VAL A 8 -5.15 -6.92 -3.46
C VAL A 8 -5.80 -5.85 -2.60
N LEU A 9 -6.87 -6.22 -1.94
CA LEU A 9 -7.58 -5.35 -1.00
C LEU A 9 -6.92 -5.46 0.36
N PHE A 10 -6.59 -4.34 0.97
CA PHE A 10 -5.98 -4.34 2.29
C PHE A 10 -6.67 -3.35 3.21
N PRO A 11 -6.82 -3.72 4.50
CA PRO A 11 -7.48 -2.82 5.46
C PRO A 11 -6.50 -1.85 6.10
N MET A 12 -6.99 -0.65 6.38
CA MET A 12 -6.34 0.34 7.22
C MET A 12 -7.39 0.82 8.21
N GLY A 13 -7.52 0.10 9.33
CA GLY A 13 -8.61 0.35 10.26
C GLY A 13 -9.94 -0.08 9.65
N GLU A 14 -10.89 0.82 9.63
CA GLU A 14 -12.21 0.53 9.07
C GLU A 14 -12.29 0.76 7.56
N LYS A 15 -11.27 1.38 6.98
CA LYS A 15 -11.25 1.65 5.55
C LYS A 15 -10.43 0.59 4.82
N HIS A 16 -10.76 0.38 3.55
CA HIS A 16 -10.02 -0.52 2.69
C HIS A 16 -9.41 0.25 1.53
N TYR A 17 -8.25 -0.20 1.12
CA TYR A 17 -7.53 0.32 -0.03
C TYR A 17 -7.10 -0.86 -0.88
N ALA A 18 -6.61 -0.60 -2.07
CA ALA A 18 -6.17 -1.68 -2.95
C ALA A 18 -4.90 -1.31 -3.69
N LEU A 19 -4.16 -2.35 -4.06
CA LEU A 19 -3.01 -2.24 -4.96
C LEU A 19 -3.25 -3.20 -6.12
N PRO A 20 -2.74 -2.86 -7.33
CA PRO A 20 -2.77 -3.85 -8.40
C PRO A 20 -2.04 -5.13 -7.96
N ALA A 21 -2.66 -6.26 -8.21
CA ALA A 21 -2.13 -7.54 -7.71
C ALA A 21 -0.74 -7.85 -8.22
N HIS A 22 -0.40 -7.42 -9.44
CA HIS A 22 0.93 -7.68 -10.00
C HIS A 22 2.05 -6.96 -9.25
N ARG A 23 1.72 -5.97 -8.44
CA ARG A 23 2.69 -5.27 -7.60
C ARG A 23 2.97 -5.99 -6.29
N VAL A 24 2.07 -6.87 -5.86
CA VAL A 24 2.16 -7.51 -4.54
C VAL A 24 2.85 -8.85 -4.66
N THR A 25 3.86 -9.08 -3.83
CA THR A 25 4.61 -10.33 -3.87
C THR A 25 4.27 -11.28 -2.73
N GLU A 26 3.93 -10.75 -1.55
CA GLU A 26 3.54 -11.62 -0.43
C GLU A 26 2.92 -10.82 0.71
N LEU A 27 2.34 -11.53 1.66
CA LEU A 27 1.86 -11.00 2.93
C LEU A 27 2.66 -11.68 4.04
N ALA A 28 3.29 -10.90 4.91
CA ALA A 28 4.17 -11.40 5.96
C ALA A 28 3.74 -10.89 7.33
N ARG A 29 4.10 -11.60 8.40
CA ARG A 29 3.77 -11.17 9.76
C ARG A 29 4.69 -10.04 10.21
N VAL A 30 4.15 -9.15 11.07
CA VAL A 30 4.90 -8.05 11.64
C VAL A 30 5.57 -8.53 12.92
N ASP A 31 6.74 -9.14 12.80
CA ASP A 31 7.45 -9.65 13.96
C ASP A 31 8.93 -9.27 14.04
N GLN A 32 9.50 -8.69 13.00
CA GLN A 32 10.95 -8.46 12.98
C GLN A 32 11.36 -7.17 12.27
N GLN A 33 10.68 -6.09 12.57
CA GLN A 33 11.08 -4.81 12.03
C GLN A 33 12.22 -4.20 12.84
N GLN A 34 13.24 -3.70 12.17
CA GLN A 34 14.29 -2.91 12.79
C GLN A 34 14.05 -1.44 12.51
N VAL A 35 14.00 -0.63 13.55
CA VAL A 35 13.77 0.81 13.42
C VAL A 35 15.04 1.48 12.94
N ILE A 36 14.91 2.34 11.93
CA ILE A 36 16.01 3.17 11.43
C ILE A 36 15.70 4.63 11.75
N PRO A 37 16.57 5.33 12.48
CA PRO A 37 16.34 6.75 12.74
C PRO A 37 16.59 7.60 11.50
N HIS A 38 15.95 8.77 11.46
CA HIS A 38 16.17 9.81 10.44
C HIS A 38 15.85 9.40 9.02
N THR A 39 14.73 8.69 8.86
CA THR A 39 14.24 8.31 7.55
C THR A 39 13.24 9.33 7.02
N THR A 40 12.69 9.07 5.85
CA THR A 40 11.63 9.91 5.28
C THR A 40 10.35 9.80 6.14
N PRO A 41 9.40 10.72 5.96
CA PRO A 41 8.26 10.81 6.87
C PRO A 41 7.49 9.53 7.15
N PHE A 42 7.38 8.61 6.21
CA PHE A 42 6.67 7.36 6.49
C PHE A 42 7.54 6.12 6.49
N VAL A 43 8.84 6.24 6.28
CA VAL A 43 9.73 5.06 6.43
C VAL A 43 10.05 4.90 7.90
N THR A 44 9.55 3.84 8.51
CA THR A 44 9.69 3.62 9.95
C THR A 44 10.79 2.63 10.31
N GLY A 45 11.31 1.91 9.34
CA GLY A 45 12.35 0.94 9.59
C GLY A 45 12.63 0.08 8.39
N VAL A 46 13.29 -1.03 8.61
CA VAL A 46 13.54 -2.03 7.58
C VAL A 46 13.25 -3.42 8.12
N LEU A 47 13.01 -4.34 7.22
CA LEU A 47 13.02 -5.75 7.56
C LEU A 47 13.89 -6.52 6.55
N VAL A 48 14.30 -7.70 6.95
CA VAL A 48 15.12 -8.54 6.08
C VAL A 48 14.33 -9.79 5.74
N ARG A 49 14.15 -10.03 4.45
CA ARG A 49 13.49 -11.24 3.98
C ARG A 49 14.29 -11.81 2.82
N ARG A 50 14.62 -13.10 2.95
CA ARG A 50 15.34 -13.82 1.90
C ARG A 50 16.63 -13.12 1.48
N GLY A 51 17.34 -12.56 2.49
CA GLY A 51 18.60 -11.86 2.25
C GLY A 51 18.47 -10.46 1.70
N GLU A 52 17.25 -9.96 1.56
CA GLU A 52 16.98 -8.64 1.01
C GLU A 52 16.54 -7.69 2.11
N VAL A 53 17.08 -6.47 2.10
CA VAL A 53 16.68 -5.42 3.05
C VAL A 53 15.52 -4.66 2.43
N ILE A 54 14.38 -4.65 3.11
CA ILE A 54 13.15 -4.07 2.59
C ILE A 54 12.72 -2.90 3.48
N PRO A 55 12.60 -1.67 2.94
CA PRO A 55 12.13 -0.55 3.75
C PRO A 55 10.66 -0.73 4.11
N VAL A 56 10.31 -0.32 5.32
CA VAL A 56 8.94 -0.37 5.82
C VAL A 56 8.31 1.00 5.64
N TRP A 57 7.27 1.06 4.82
CA TRP A 57 6.52 2.29 4.54
C TRP A 57 5.20 2.25 5.29
N ASP A 58 5.14 2.91 6.44
CA ASP A 58 3.90 3.02 7.20
C ASP A 58 3.06 4.16 6.63
N ILE A 59 2.24 3.84 5.66
CA ILE A 59 1.41 4.83 4.97
C ILE A 59 0.07 5.08 5.66
N ALA A 60 -0.23 4.33 6.72
CA ALA A 60 -1.51 4.48 7.41
C ALA A 60 -1.78 5.91 7.90
N PRO A 61 -0.82 6.62 8.52
CA PRO A 61 -1.10 7.99 8.93
C PRO A 61 -1.46 8.91 7.77
N SER A 62 -0.89 8.68 6.58
CA SER A 62 -1.21 9.47 5.39
C SER A 62 -2.59 9.16 4.82
N LEU A 63 -3.08 7.93 5.03
CA LEU A 63 -4.36 7.50 4.50
C LEU A 63 -5.52 7.73 5.48
N VAL A 64 -5.34 7.40 6.75
CA VAL A 64 -6.43 7.41 7.72
C VAL A 64 -6.15 8.23 8.98
N GLY A 65 -5.03 8.94 9.02
CA GLY A 65 -4.71 9.80 10.14
C GLY A 65 -3.88 9.11 11.22
N PRO A 66 -3.53 9.86 12.30
CA PRO A 66 -2.57 9.38 13.30
C PRO A 66 -3.11 8.28 14.20
N ASP A 67 -4.42 8.07 14.24
CA ASP A 67 -5.03 7.08 15.14
C ASP A 67 -5.28 5.73 14.50
N ALA A 68 -4.51 5.39 13.48
CA ALA A 68 -4.66 4.10 12.81
C ALA A 68 -4.39 2.96 13.80
N PRO A 69 -5.15 1.84 13.72
CA PRO A 69 -4.94 0.71 14.62
C PRO A 69 -3.58 0.06 14.44
N ALA A 70 -3.21 -0.82 15.37
CA ALA A 70 -1.97 -1.57 15.29
C ALA A 70 -1.89 -2.35 13.99
N ARG A 71 -0.71 -2.37 13.38
CA ARG A 71 -0.47 -3.10 12.13
C ARG A 71 -0.19 -4.55 12.49
N LYS A 72 -0.75 -5.47 11.71
CA LYS A 72 -0.65 -6.90 11.99
C LYS A 72 0.16 -7.67 10.97
N PHE A 73 0.22 -7.15 9.74
CA PHE A 73 0.94 -7.81 8.65
C PHE A 73 1.70 -6.79 7.84
N TYR A 74 2.71 -7.27 7.09
CA TYR A 74 3.37 -6.50 6.06
C TYR A 74 2.90 -6.99 4.70
N LEU A 75 2.37 -6.08 3.90
CA LEU A 75 2.08 -6.34 2.50
C LEU A 75 3.34 -5.97 1.72
N ILE A 76 4.01 -6.96 1.15
CA ILE A 76 5.24 -6.72 0.40
C ILE A 76 4.88 -6.43 -1.05
N ALA A 77 5.24 -5.25 -1.51
CA ALA A 77 4.90 -4.79 -2.85
C ALA A 77 6.12 -4.25 -3.56
N ARG A 78 6.07 -4.25 -4.88
CA ARG A 78 7.13 -3.65 -5.70
C ARG A 78 6.71 -2.27 -6.14
N ARG A 79 7.66 -1.36 -6.14
CA ARG A 79 7.47 -0.03 -6.68
C ARG A 79 8.63 0.32 -7.58
N ARG A 80 8.40 1.25 -8.49
CA ARG A 80 9.46 1.72 -9.36
C ARG A 80 10.26 2.83 -8.70
N PHE A 81 11.56 2.77 -8.91
CA PHE A 81 12.47 3.80 -8.46
C PHE A 81 13.47 4.04 -9.60
N GLY A 82 13.21 5.08 -10.39
CA GLY A 82 13.96 5.30 -11.61
C GLY A 82 13.74 4.16 -12.60
N SER A 83 14.81 3.52 -13.04
CA SER A 83 14.73 2.38 -13.96
C SER A 83 14.72 1.04 -13.22
N ALA A 84 14.78 1.06 -11.88
CA ALA A 84 14.81 -0.14 -11.05
C ALA A 84 13.48 -0.36 -10.36
N GLU A 85 13.27 -1.59 -9.89
CA GLU A 85 12.14 -1.90 -9.01
C GLU A 85 12.66 -2.28 -7.64
N GLU A 86 11.99 -1.82 -6.60
CA GLU A 86 12.36 -2.13 -5.22
C GLU A 86 11.17 -2.73 -4.49
N SER A 87 11.45 -3.65 -3.58
CA SER A 87 10.43 -4.16 -2.68
C SER A 87 10.19 -3.17 -1.54
N THR A 88 8.95 -3.05 -1.12
CA THR A 88 8.52 -2.16 -0.05
C THR A 88 7.56 -2.93 0.83
N ALA A 89 7.73 -2.82 2.14
CA ALA A 89 6.82 -3.47 3.10
C ALA A 89 5.83 -2.43 3.62
N ILE A 90 4.55 -2.69 3.42
CA ILE A 90 3.48 -1.80 3.84
C ILE A 90 2.74 -2.44 5.01
N PRO A 91 2.88 -1.89 6.23
CA PRO A 91 2.14 -2.43 7.38
C PRO A 91 0.64 -2.20 7.19
N VAL A 92 -0.14 -3.27 7.36
CA VAL A 92 -1.59 -3.23 7.25
C VAL A 92 -2.24 -3.74 8.52
N THR A 93 -3.50 -3.38 8.74
CA THR A 93 -4.16 -3.64 10.02
C THR A 93 -4.89 -4.98 10.09
N GLY A 94 -4.92 -5.73 9.02
CA GLY A 94 -5.60 -7.03 8.99
C GLY A 94 -5.30 -7.79 7.72
N ASP A 95 -6.05 -8.85 7.51
CA ASP A 95 -5.86 -9.74 6.37
C ASP A 95 -6.15 -9.03 5.05
N CYS A 96 -5.45 -9.46 4.01
CA CYS A 96 -5.64 -8.96 2.66
C CYS A 96 -6.46 -9.96 1.84
N GLU A 97 -7.09 -9.46 0.78
CA GLU A 97 -7.97 -10.27 -0.06
C GLU A 97 -7.71 -9.99 -1.52
N LEU A 98 -7.71 -11.04 -2.33
CA LEU A 98 -7.52 -10.90 -3.77
C LEU A 98 -8.90 -10.72 -4.43
N LEU A 99 -9.03 -9.70 -5.26
CA LEU A 99 -10.27 -9.38 -5.95
C LEU A 99 -10.05 -9.23 -7.44
N ASN A 100 -11.07 -9.57 -8.22
CA ASN A 100 -11.13 -9.21 -9.62
C ASN A 100 -12.25 -8.18 -9.79
N ARG A 101 -11.90 -6.99 -10.26
CA ARG A 101 -12.85 -5.90 -10.47
C ARG A 101 -12.39 -5.04 -11.63
N GLN A 102 -13.32 -4.31 -12.20
CA GLN A 102 -12.99 -3.29 -13.18
C GLN A 102 -12.76 -1.98 -12.44
N MET A 103 -11.57 -1.40 -12.64
CA MET A 103 -11.24 -0.12 -12.03
C MET A 103 -11.88 1.01 -12.83
N THR A 104 -12.47 1.97 -12.11
CA THR A 104 -12.99 3.18 -12.72
C THR A 104 -12.02 4.34 -12.46
N ALA A 105 -12.09 5.37 -13.30
CA ALA A 105 -11.24 6.54 -13.15
C ALA A 105 -11.53 7.27 -11.83
N PRO A 106 -10.55 7.97 -11.25
CA PRO A 106 -10.78 8.78 -10.06
C PRO A 106 -11.79 9.88 -10.36
N VAL A 107 -12.63 10.19 -9.37
CA VAL A 107 -13.54 11.32 -9.47
C VAL A 107 -12.86 12.59 -8.95
N ALA A 108 -13.50 13.73 -9.16
CA ALA A 108 -12.97 15.01 -8.67
C ALA A 108 -12.74 14.96 -7.16
N LYS A 109 -11.66 15.58 -6.71
CA LYS A 109 -11.26 15.68 -5.30
C LYS A 109 -10.69 14.41 -4.67
N THR A 110 -10.40 13.38 -5.46
CA THR A 110 -9.59 12.29 -4.92
C THR A 110 -8.13 12.75 -4.82
N ALA A 111 -7.38 12.14 -3.92
CA ALA A 111 -5.97 12.48 -3.78
C ALA A 111 -5.19 12.07 -5.04
N PRO A 112 -4.10 12.78 -5.37
CA PRO A 112 -3.32 12.46 -6.58
C PRO A 112 -2.77 11.04 -6.61
N TYR A 113 -2.52 10.42 -5.44
CA TYR A 113 -2.01 9.04 -5.40
C TYR A 113 -3.09 7.99 -5.67
N VAL A 114 -4.35 8.38 -5.83
CA VAL A 114 -5.44 7.45 -6.16
C VAL A 114 -5.48 7.29 -7.67
N GLU A 115 -5.10 6.10 -8.16
CA GLU A 115 -5.10 5.88 -9.60
C GLU A 115 -6.43 5.41 -10.14
N GLY A 116 -7.34 4.98 -9.28
CA GLY A 116 -8.67 4.56 -9.67
C GLY A 116 -9.50 4.13 -8.49
N LEU A 117 -10.73 3.73 -8.76
CA LEU A 117 -11.69 3.32 -7.74
C LEU A 117 -12.25 1.96 -8.07
N LEU A 118 -12.51 1.17 -7.02
CA LEU A 118 -13.20 -0.12 -7.15
C LEU A 118 -14.52 -0.02 -6.41
N ALA A 119 -15.60 -0.39 -7.08
CA ALA A 119 -16.90 -0.44 -6.45
C ALA A 119 -17.11 -1.83 -5.84
N LEU A 120 -17.23 -1.89 -4.54
CA LEU A 120 -17.62 -3.10 -3.83
C LEU A 120 -19.09 -2.95 -3.42
N GLU A 121 -19.65 -4.00 -2.84
CA GLU A 121 -21.07 -4.02 -2.54
C GLU A 121 -21.53 -2.83 -1.68
N ASN A 122 -20.74 -2.51 -0.65
CA ASN A 122 -21.11 -1.47 0.32
C ASN A 122 -20.09 -0.36 0.43
N GLU A 123 -19.06 -0.33 -0.39
CA GLU A 123 -18.06 0.72 -0.28
C GLU A 123 -17.32 0.95 -1.60
N VAL A 124 -16.69 2.10 -1.67
CA VAL A 124 -15.79 2.44 -2.78
C VAL A 124 -14.38 2.36 -2.23
N VAL A 125 -13.51 1.62 -2.92
CA VAL A 125 -12.13 1.42 -2.49
C VAL A 125 -11.21 2.18 -3.43
N GLU A 126 -10.27 2.92 -2.84
CA GLU A 126 -9.26 3.65 -3.60
C GLU A 126 -8.08 2.74 -3.93
N VAL A 127 -7.69 2.73 -5.20
CA VAL A 127 -6.50 2.01 -5.66
C VAL A 127 -5.32 2.97 -5.58
N ILE A 128 -4.31 2.58 -4.82
CA ILE A 128 -3.18 3.46 -4.50
C ILE A 128 -2.05 3.27 -5.50
N ASN A 129 -1.49 4.38 -5.95
CA ASN A 129 -0.26 4.40 -6.73
C ASN A 129 0.88 4.72 -5.78
N LEU A 130 1.73 3.74 -5.49
CA LEU A 130 2.80 3.90 -4.52
C LEU A 130 3.85 4.93 -4.94
N GLU A 131 4.16 4.99 -6.24
CA GLU A 131 5.14 5.97 -6.74
C GLU A 131 4.64 7.40 -6.53
N THR A 132 3.37 7.63 -6.81
CA THR A 132 2.79 8.97 -6.64
C THR A 132 2.70 9.33 -5.15
N LEU A 133 2.32 8.38 -4.31
CA LEU A 133 2.25 8.62 -2.87
C LEU A 133 3.62 8.98 -2.31
N ALA A 134 4.65 8.25 -2.73
CA ALA A 134 6.02 8.53 -2.29
C ALA A 134 6.47 9.92 -2.72
N ALA A 135 6.16 10.32 -3.95
CA ALA A 135 6.54 11.62 -4.47
C ALA A 135 5.85 12.76 -3.70
N GLU A 136 4.59 12.58 -3.34
CA GLU A 136 3.86 13.59 -2.56
C GLU A 136 4.44 13.77 -1.16
N VAL A 137 4.76 12.68 -0.50
CA VAL A 137 5.26 12.75 0.87
C VAL A 137 6.69 13.27 0.92
N ALA A 138 7.48 13.01 -0.11
CA ALA A 138 8.86 13.46 -0.17
C ALA A 138 9.02 14.94 -0.55
N SER A 139 7.98 15.55 -1.07
CA SER A 139 8.07 16.96 -1.51
C SER A 139 7.72 17.97 -0.45
#